data_e6ee6892b8be53212e99de6defc9dd42
#
_entry.id   e6ee6892b8be53212e99de6defc9dd42
#
_cell.length_a   1.000
_cell.length_b   1.000
_cell.length_c   1.000
_cell.angle_alpha   90.00
_cell.angle_beta   90.00
_cell.angle_gamma   90.00
#
_symmetry.space_group_name_H-M   'P 1'
#
loop_
_entity.id
_entity.type
_entity.pdbx_description
1 polymer ?
#
loop_
_entity_poly.entity_id
_entity_poly.type
_entity_poly.pdbx_seq_one_letter_code
_entity_poly.pdbx_strand_id
1 'polypeptide(L)'
;MTKQRSCMASRERVLAAFAHEEPDLVPRWCGASPEFIAKAKRELGITDTEQLFVRFGDDFRHVFARYAGPKEFSPDGGLSPGATYRTIFGVERHGLGYGQPTSHPLANATLKQVHAYSWPDPKWMDVSHLRAEALQWGRRYAILGGDWSPFWHDAIDLLGMENLLLTMYDEPELVEALLEHILYLENSTSVVRK
;
A
#
# COMPACT_ATOMS: atom_id res chain seq x y z
N MET A 1 32.14 -32.12 2.97
CA MET A 1 32.53 -30.92 2.19
C MET A 1 31.35 -29.96 2.22
N THR A 2 31.38 -28.97 3.09
CA THR A 2 30.37 -27.92 3.17
C THR A 2 30.57 -27.01 1.96
N LYS A 3 29.65 -27.06 1.00
CA LYS A 3 29.61 -26.13 -0.12
C LYS A 3 29.54 -24.71 0.47
N GLN A 4 30.59 -23.93 0.28
CA GLN A 4 30.58 -22.51 0.65
C GLN A 4 29.49 -21.86 -0.19
N ARG A 5 28.33 -21.56 0.42
CA ARG A 5 27.23 -20.87 -0.27
C ARG A 5 27.75 -19.48 -0.62
N SER A 6 27.77 -19.15 -1.91
CA SER A 6 28.06 -17.80 -2.35
C SER A 6 26.99 -16.86 -1.79
N CYS A 7 27.39 -15.72 -1.24
CA CYS A 7 26.45 -14.72 -0.77
C CYS A 7 25.73 -14.10 -1.98
N MET A 8 24.44 -14.37 -2.12
CA MET A 8 23.61 -13.78 -3.18
C MET A 8 23.33 -12.32 -2.89
N ALA A 9 23.23 -11.49 -3.92
CA ALA A 9 22.65 -10.16 -3.78
C ALA A 9 21.14 -10.28 -3.47
N SER A 10 20.59 -9.27 -2.80
CA SER A 10 19.16 -9.25 -2.40
C SER A 10 18.22 -9.59 -3.55
N ARG A 11 18.40 -8.93 -4.70
CA ARG A 11 17.59 -9.19 -5.90
C ARG A 11 17.71 -10.63 -6.40
N GLU A 12 18.93 -11.17 -6.45
CA GLU A 12 19.19 -12.54 -6.90
C GLU A 12 18.53 -13.57 -5.98
N ARG A 13 18.62 -13.35 -4.67
CA ARG A 13 17.97 -14.17 -3.64
C ARG A 13 16.47 -14.26 -3.82
N VAL A 14 15.82 -13.12 -4.04
CA VAL A 14 14.38 -13.06 -4.28
C VAL A 14 14.00 -13.75 -5.58
N LEU A 15 14.75 -13.54 -6.67
CA LEU A 15 14.48 -14.16 -7.95
C LEU A 15 14.67 -15.68 -7.90
N ALA A 16 15.68 -16.19 -7.18
CA ALA A 16 15.87 -17.62 -6.97
C ALA A 16 14.65 -18.23 -6.24
N ALA A 17 14.15 -17.57 -5.18
CA ALA A 17 12.96 -18.03 -4.47
C ALA A 17 11.71 -18.06 -5.36
N PHE A 18 11.51 -17.04 -6.23
CA PHE A 18 10.40 -17.04 -7.19
C PHE A 18 10.56 -18.10 -8.30
N ALA A 19 11.80 -18.47 -8.63
CA ALA A 19 12.08 -19.56 -9.55
C ALA A 19 11.97 -20.95 -8.89
N HIS A 20 11.57 -21.02 -7.61
CA HIS A 20 11.56 -22.24 -6.80
C HIS A 20 12.96 -22.89 -6.64
N GLU A 21 14.01 -22.09 -6.75
CA GLU A 21 15.38 -22.48 -6.48
C GLU A 21 15.75 -22.14 -5.02
N GLU A 22 16.66 -22.94 -4.43
CA GLU A 22 17.08 -22.71 -3.03
C GLU A 22 18.06 -21.53 -2.94
N PRO A 23 17.67 -20.37 -2.35
CA PRO A 23 18.58 -19.25 -2.16
C PRO A 23 19.57 -19.51 -1.01
N ASP A 24 20.58 -18.65 -0.86
CA ASP A 24 21.54 -18.68 0.25
C ASP A 24 20.86 -18.46 1.61
N LEU A 25 19.86 -17.59 1.67
CA LEU A 25 19.00 -17.26 2.82
C LEU A 25 17.55 -17.10 2.35
N VAL A 26 16.60 -17.26 3.27
CA VAL A 26 15.20 -16.90 3.01
C VAL A 26 15.11 -15.40 2.74
N PRO A 27 14.51 -14.95 1.62
CA PRO A 27 14.29 -13.53 1.38
C PRO A 27 13.51 -12.87 2.52
N ARG A 28 13.92 -11.67 2.89
CA ARG A 28 13.33 -10.92 4.00
C ARG A 28 12.71 -9.62 3.52
N TRP A 29 11.55 -9.33 4.06
CA TRP A 29 10.84 -8.08 3.86
C TRP A 29 10.47 -7.47 5.22
N CYS A 30 10.77 -6.19 5.39
CA CYS A 30 10.43 -5.43 6.58
C CYS A 30 9.08 -4.70 6.37
N GLY A 31 7.98 -5.45 6.46
CA GLY A 31 6.62 -4.90 6.42
C GLY A 31 6.16 -4.41 7.79
N ALA A 32 6.80 -3.37 8.31
CA ALA A 32 6.53 -2.86 9.65
C ALA A 32 5.71 -1.56 9.62
N SER A 33 4.90 -1.35 10.68
CA SER A 33 4.13 -0.12 10.83
C SER A 33 5.02 1.12 11.00
N PRO A 34 4.53 2.32 10.66
CA PRO A 34 5.27 3.56 10.87
C PRO A 34 5.75 3.75 12.30
N GLU A 35 4.95 3.33 13.29
CA GLU A 35 5.29 3.41 14.72
C GLU A 35 6.47 2.50 15.07
N PHE A 36 6.48 1.28 14.52
CA PHE A 36 7.60 0.37 14.70
C PHE A 36 8.86 0.94 14.08
N ILE A 37 8.80 1.44 12.85
CA ILE A 37 9.92 2.09 12.16
C ILE A 37 10.47 3.26 13.00
N ALA A 38 9.59 4.14 13.49
CA ALA A 38 9.98 5.27 14.33
C ALA A 38 10.64 4.81 15.63
N LYS A 39 10.09 3.77 16.29
CA LYS A 39 10.67 3.18 17.50
C LYS A 39 12.03 2.56 17.21
N ALA A 40 12.14 1.72 16.19
CA ALA A 40 13.38 1.05 15.83
C ALA A 40 14.49 2.05 15.47
N LYS A 41 14.19 3.11 14.73
CA LYS A 41 15.14 4.19 14.42
C LYS A 41 15.67 4.84 15.71
N ARG A 42 14.78 5.17 16.63
CA ARG A 42 15.17 5.78 17.93
C ARG A 42 16.05 4.85 18.76
N GLU A 43 15.63 3.58 18.94
CA GLU A 43 16.34 2.60 19.77
C GLU A 43 17.72 2.23 19.19
N LEU A 44 17.84 2.24 17.86
CA LEU A 44 19.09 1.89 17.17
C LEU A 44 19.97 3.11 16.84
N GLY A 45 19.54 4.33 17.16
CA GLY A 45 20.26 5.56 16.85
C GLY A 45 20.37 5.81 15.33
N ILE A 46 19.41 5.32 14.53
CA ILE A 46 19.37 5.45 13.08
C ILE A 46 18.40 6.56 12.70
N THR A 47 18.82 7.49 11.85
CA THR A 47 17.96 8.58 11.36
C THR A 47 17.35 8.30 10.00
N ASP A 48 18.05 7.53 9.17
CA ASP A 48 17.62 7.18 7.82
C ASP A 48 16.94 5.81 7.78
N THR A 49 15.76 5.74 7.16
CA THR A 49 14.98 4.49 7.01
C THR A 49 15.69 3.47 6.13
N GLU A 50 16.44 3.91 5.11
CA GLU A 50 17.22 3.01 4.27
C GLU A 50 18.30 2.28 5.09
N GLN A 51 18.99 2.98 6.00
CA GLN A 51 19.96 2.35 6.90
C GLN A 51 19.31 1.29 7.80
N LEU A 52 18.06 1.52 8.22
CA LEU A 52 17.31 0.56 9.00
C LEU A 52 17.00 -0.69 8.19
N PHE A 53 16.52 -0.55 6.95
CA PHE A 53 16.25 -1.68 6.05
C PHE A 53 17.52 -2.49 5.76
N VAL A 54 18.62 -1.83 5.48
CA VAL A 54 19.94 -2.49 5.31
C VAL A 54 20.31 -3.27 6.57
N ARG A 55 20.13 -2.70 7.76
CA ARG A 55 20.46 -3.37 9.03
C ARG A 55 19.58 -4.59 9.30
N PHE A 56 18.32 -4.56 8.89
CA PHE A 56 17.41 -5.71 9.00
C PHE A 56 17.63 -6.74 7.89
N GLY A 57 18.46 -6.41 6.89
CA GLY A 57 18.72 -7.26 5.74
C GLY A 57 17.49 -7.42 4.86
N ASP A 58 16.76 -6.35 4.67
CA ASP A 58 15.59 -6.30 3.78
C ASP A 58 16.04 -6.43 2.33
N ASP A 59 15.47 -7.40 1.61
CA ASP A 59 15.80 -7.72 0.23
C ASP A 59 14.94 -6.95 -0.79
N PHE A 60 13.98 -6.15 -0.29
CA PHE A 60 13.03 -5.42 -1.12
C PHE A 60 13.17 -3.90 -0.97
N ARG A 61 12.71 -3.17 -1.99
CA ARG A 61 12.45 -1.72 -1.89
C ARG A 61 11.11 -1.44 -2.53
N HIS A 62 10.33 -0.62 -1.85
CA HIS A 62 9.05 -0.16 -2.36
C HIS A 62 9.23 1.12 -3.17
N VAL A 63 8.47 1.24 -4.23
CA VAL A 63 8.29 2.46 -5.00
C VAL A 63 6.81 2.79 -5.08
N PHE A 64 6.42 3.97 -4.59
CA PHE A 64 5.04 4.39 -4.46
C PHE A 64 4.78 5.66 -5.25
N ALA A 65 3.56 5.81 -5.75
CA ALA A 65 3.08 7.08 -6.26
C ALA A 65 3.06 8.13 -5.13
N ARG A 66 3.40 9.37 -5.43
CA ARG A 66 3.36 10.47 -4.46
C ARG A 66 2.03 11.18 -4.55
N TYR A 67 1.41 11.41 -3.41
CA TYR A 67 0.18 12.14 -3.38
C TYR A 67 0.41 13.64 -3.68
N ALA A 68 -0.33 14.16 -4.65
CA ALA A 68 -0.32 15.55 -5.08
C ALA A 68 -1.74 16.16 -5.16
N GLY A 69 -2.69 15.49 -4.53
CA GLY A 69 -4.10 15.89 -4.52
C GLY A 69 -4.45 16.94 -3.47
N PRO A 70 -5.76 17.14 -3.23
CA PRO A 70 -6.27 18.10 -2.26
C PRO A 70 -5.78 17.84 -0.85
N LYS A 71 -5.43 18.90 -0.11
CA LYS A 71 -4.80 18.81 1.23
C LYS A 71 -5.74 18.31 2.33
N GLU A 72 -7.04 18.29 2.09
CA GLU A 72 -8.04 17.75 3.02
C GLU A 72 -8.01 16.24 3.15
N PHE A 73 -7.34 15.55 2.24
CA PHE A 73 -7.18 14.10 2.27
C PHE A 73 -5.77 13.70 2.71
N SER A 74 -5.67 12.58 3.41
CA SER A 74 -4.41 12.00 3.86
C SER A 74 -4.32 10.55 3.40
N PRO A 75 -3.56 10.24 2.35
CA PRO A 75 -3.38 8.86 1.89
C PRO A 75 -2.56 8.01 2.88
N ASP A 76 -1.63 8.64 3.60
CA ASP A 76 -0.66 7.96 4.46
C ASP A 76 -1.16 7.71 5.90
N GLY A 77 -2.41 8.08 6.17
CA GLY A 77 -3.01 7.91 7.49
C GLY A 77 -2.67 9.00 8.51
N GLY A 78 -3.09 8.80 9.73
CA GLY A 78 -2.88 9.73 10.85
C GLY A 78 -1.48 9.59 11.44
N LEU A 79 -0.73 10.69 11.47
CA LEU A 79 0.64 10.73 12.00
C LEU A 79 0.70 10.95 13.52
N SER A 80 -0.44 11.26 14.16
CA SER A 80 -0.51 11.57 15.59
C SER A 80 -1.53 10.70 16.31
N PRO A 81 -1.24 10.24 17.53
CA PRO A 81 -2.22 9.55 18.36
C PRO A 81 -3.49 10.41 18.53
N GLY A 82 -4.67 9.82 18.32
CA GLY A 82 -5.95 10.51 18.43
C GLY A 82 -6.29 11.48 17.29
N ALA A 83 -5.47 11.54 16.24
CA ALA A 83 -5.79 12.33 15.06
C ALA A 83 -7.00 11.74 14.30
N THR A 84 -7.85 12.61 13.80
CA THR A 84 -8.87 12.28 12.79
C THR A 84 -8.37 12.77 11.45
N TYR A 85 -8.46 11.92 10.44
CA TYR A 85 -8.09 12.26 9.07
C TYR A 85 -9.09 11.66 8.09
N ARG A 86 -9.08 12.16 6.86
CA ARG A 86 -9.94 11.67 5.79
C ARG A 86 -9.09 11.02 4.71
N THR A 87 -9.43 9.78 4.35
CA THR A 87 -8.76 9.08 3.24
C THR A 87 -9.09 9.74 1.91
N ILE A 88 -8.35 9.39 0.86
CA ILE A 88 -8.64 9.88 -0.51
C ILE A 88 -10.03 9.48 -1.01
N PHE A 89 -10.60 8.41 -0.48
CA PHE A 89 -11.97 7.97 -0.75
C PHE A 89 -13.01 8.65 0.14
N GLY A 90 -12.65 9.65 0.94
CA GLY A 90 -13.57 10.42 1.77
C GLY A 90 -13.98 9.74 3.08
N VAL A 91 -13.42 8.59 3.43
CA VAL A 91 -13.67 7.90 4.68
C VAL A 91 -12.95 8.61 5.83
N GLU A 92 -13.66 8.93 6.89
CA GLU A 92 -13.04 9.46 8.10
C GLU A 92 -12.49 8.32 8.96
N ARG A 93 -11.24 8.47 9.41
CA ARG A 93 -10.56 7.51 10.28
C ARG A 93 -10.01 8.22 11.51
N HIS A 94 -9.97 7.49 12.61
CA HIS A 94 -9.43 7.97 13.88
C HIS A 94 -8.38 7.02 14.42
N GLY A 95 -7.29 7.55 14.91
CA GLY A 95 -6.22 6.81 15.55
C GLY A 95 -4.88 6.97 14.87
N LEU A 96 -3.89 6.25 15.40
CA LEU A 96 -2.51 6.27 14.92
C LEU A 96 -2.35 5.29 13.74
N GLY A 97 -1.46 5.63 12.82
CA GLY A 97 -1.16 4.80 11.66
C GLY A 97 -2.38 4.66 10.76
N TYR A 98 -2.82 3.44 10.54
CA TYR A 98 -4.00 3.18 9.69
C TYR A 98 -5.32 3.64 10.31
N GLY A 99 -5.36 3.85 11.64
CA GLY A 99 -6.59 4.23 12.35
C GLY A 99 -7.74 3.24 12.19
N GLN A 100 -8.92 3.64 12.68
CA GLN A 100 -10.16 2.90 12.48
C GLN A 100 -11.15 3.78 11.72
N PRO A 101 -11.92 3.25 10.76
CA PRO A 101 -12.96 4.01 10.09
C PRO A 101 -14.03 4.43 11.08
N THR A 102 -14.39 5.70 11.05
CA THR A 102 -15.46 6.30 11.86
C THR A 102 -16.64 6.74 11.01
N SER A 103 -16.50 6.65 9.68
CA SER A 103 -17.59 6.89 8.74
C SER A 103 -17.55 5.87 7.60
N HIS A 104 -18.72 5.60 7.03
CA HIS A 104 -18.90 4.76 5.84
C HIS A 104 -19.77 5.54 4.85
N PRO A 105 -19.19 6.39 3.99
CA PRO A 105 -19.93 7.36 3.20
C PRO A 105 -20.91 6.74 2.18
N LEU A 106 -20.74 5.46 1.84
CA LEU A 106 -21.61 4.73 0.93
C LEU A 106 -22.44 3.63 1.63
N ALA A 107 -22.52 3.60 2.97
CA ALA A 107 -23.19 2.55 3.72
C ALA A 107 -24.64 2.23 3.27
N ASN A 108 -25.37 3.26 2.84
CA ASN A 108 -26.75 3.14 2.37
C ASN A 108 -26.92 3.69 0.94
N ALA A 109 -25.84 3.66 0.15
CA ALA A 109 -25.87 4.21 -1.20
C ALA A 109 -26.60 3.28 -2.16
N THR A 110 -27.35 3.85 -3.08
CA THR A 110 -27.88 3.16 -4.25
C THR A 110 -26.81 3.08 -5.34
N LEU A 111 -26.97 2.19 -6.31
CA LEU A 111 -26.07 2.09 -7.48
C LEU A 111 -25.87 3.45 -8.18
N LYS A 112 -26.93 4.25 -8.33
CA LYS A 112 -26.85 5.60 -8.90
C LYS A 112 -25.96 6.52 -8.06
N GLN A 113 -26.00 6.40 -6.73
CA GLN A 113 -25.17 7.22 -5.84
C GLN A 113 -23.71 6.77 -5.86
N VAL A 114 -23.43 5.46 -6.01
CA VAL A 114 -22.07 4.94 -6.22
C VAL A 114 -21.47 5.55 -7.50
N HIS A 115 -22.18 5.53 -8.61
CA HIS A 115 -21.68 6.14 -9.85
C HIS A 115 -21.51 7.66 -9.77
N ALA A 116 -22.34 8.34 -8.99
CA ALA A 116 -22.28 9.79 -8.79
C ALA A 116 -21.35 10.23 -7.66
N TYR A 117 -20.71 9.29 -6.98
CA TYR A 117 -19.81 9.60 -5.87
C TYR A 117 -18.60 10.40 -6.34
N SER A 118 -18.04 11.21 -5.45
CA SER A 118 -16.83 12.00 -5.74
C SER A 118 -15.58 11.13 -5.61
N TRP A 119 -15.35 10.31 -6.62
CA TRP A 119 -14.19 9.41 -6.67
C TRP A 119 -12.87 10.19 -6.79
N PRO A 120 -11.76 9.67 -6.24
CA PRO A 120 -10.45 10.28 -6.40
C PRO A 120 -10.05 10.37 -7.87
N ASP A 121 -9.45 11.51 -8.28
CA ASP A 121 -8.88 11.64 -9.61
C ASP A 121 -7.48 10.96 -9.62
N PRO A 122 -7.19 10.06 -10.56
CA PRO A 122 -5.86 9.47 -10.72
C PRO A 122 -4.72 10.50 -10.85
N LYS A 123 -5.03 11.72 -11.30
CA LYS A 123 -4.05 12.82 -11.36
C LYS A 123 -3.56 13.30 -10.00
N TRP A 124 -4.24 12.93 -8.92
CA TRP A 124 -3.76 13.20 -7.55
C TRP A 124 -2.52 12.38 -7.19
N MET A 125 -2.17 11.40 -8.01
CA MET A 125 -1.03 10.51 -7.78
C MET A 125 0.07 10.79 -8.79
N ASP A 126 1.18 11.38 -8.34
CA ASP A 126 2.37 11.58 -9.18
C ASP A 126 3.19 10.28 -9.29
N VAL A 127 3.23 9.75 -10.49
CA VAL A 127 3.96 8.53 -10.84
C VAL A 127 5.25 8.82 -11.62
N SER A 128 5.56 10.07 -11.88
CA SER A 128 6.65 10.49 -12.80
C SER A 128 8.03 9.98 -12.40
N HIS A 129 8.28 9.85 -11.11
CA HIS A 129 9.56 9.43 -10.53
C HIS A 129 9.74 7.91 -10.42
N LEU A 130 8.65 7.13 -10.46
CA LEU A 130 8.65 5.69 -10.13
C LEU A 130 9.63 4.88 -10.97
N ARG A 131 9.69 5.14 -12.29
CA ARG A 131 10.60 4.41 -13.18
C ARG A 131 12.07 4.65 -12.81
N ALA A 132 12.42 5.88 -12.48
CA ALA A 132 13.80 6.23 -12.12
C ALA A 132 14.19 5.57 -10.79
N GLU A 133 13.32 5.62 -9.78
CA GLU A 133 13.53 4.95 -8.49
C GLU A 133 13.62 3.42 -8.65
N ALA A 134 12.71 2.81 -9.41
CA ALA A 134 12.74 1.38 -9.68
C ALA A 134 14.03 0.94 -10.37
N LEU A 135 14.53 1.70 -11.33
CA LEU A 135 15.81 1.42 -11.99
C LEU A 135 17.01 1.61 -11.06
N GLN A 136 16.97 2.61 -10.20
CA GLN A 136 18.03 2.86 -9.22
C GLN A 136 18.16 1.71 -8.22
N TRP A 137 17.07 1.36 -7.56
CA TRP A 137 17.05 0.33 -6.52
C TRP A 137 17.09 -1.08 -7.09
N GLY A 138 16.47 -1.31 -8.25
CA GLY A 138 16.34 -2.61 -8.90
C GLY A 138 17.65 -3.24 -9.36
N ARG A 139 18.76 -2.50 -9.32
CA ARG A 139 20.10 -3.06 -9.54
C ARG A 139 20.53 -3.99 -8.41
N ARG A 140 20.06 -3.74 -7.20
CA ARG A 140 20.51 -4.42 -5.97
C ARG A 140 19.40 -5.16 -5.26
N TYR A 141 18.20 -4.60 -5.23
CA TYR A 141 17.04 -5.10 -4.49
C TYR A 141 15.93 -5.56 -5.43
N ALA A 142 15.05 -6.41 -4.93
CA ALA A 142 13.77 -6.64 -5.59
C ALA A 142 12.85 -5.43 -5.36
N ILE A 143 12.14 -5.03 -6.42
CA ILE A 143 11.25 -3.87 -6.36
C ILE A 143 9.82 -4.35 -6.17
N LEU A 144 9.17 -3.80 -5.15
CA LEU A 144 7.73 -3.88 -4.94
C LEU A 144 7.11 -2.57 -5.41
N GLY A 145 6.20 -2.66 -6.34
CA GLY A 145 5.39 -1.54 -6.81
C GLY A 145 3.95 -1.69 -6.33
N GLY A 146 3.22 -0.58 -6.35
CA GLY A 146 1.87 -0.53 -5.84
C GLY A 146 1.79 -0.51 -4.33
N ASP A 147 0.62 -0.13 -3.84
CA ASP A 147 0.34 -0.12 -2.41
C ASP A 147 -0.09 -1.51 -1.94
N TRP A 148 -0.30 -1.65 -0.64
CA TRP A 148 -0.83 -2.85 -0.03
C TRP A 148 -2.27 -3.06 -0.47
N SER A 149 -2.50 -3.85 -1.51
CA SER A 149 -3.79 -4.26 -2.08
C SER A 149 -5.03 -3.78 -1.28
N PRO A 150 -5.35 -2.51 -1.33
CA PRO A 150 -6.34 -1.92 -0.43
C PRO A 150 -7.78 -2.12 -0.91
N PHE A 151 -8.00 -2.53 -2.17
CA PHE A 151 -9.34 -2.55 -2.77
C PHE A 151 -10.42 -3.18 -1.87
N TRP A 152 -10.10 -4.25 -1.16
CA TRP A 152 -11.02 -4.90 -0.21
C TRP A 152 -11.24 -4.03 1.03
N HIS A 153 -10.18 -3.44 1.57
CA HIS A 153 -10.25 -2.55 2.72
C HIS A 153 -10.99 -1.26 2.38
N ASP A 154 -10.74 -0.69 1.20
CA ASP A 154 -11.45 0.51 0.73
C ASP A 154 -12.93 0.24 0.52
N ALA A 155 -13.31 -0.93 0.00
CA ALA A 155 -14.71 -1.33 -0.11
C ALA A 155 -15.38 -1.46 1.27
N ILE A 156 -14.69 -2.10 2.24
CA ILE A 156 -15.15 -2.19 3.63
C ILE A 156 -15.29 -0.80 4.26
N ASP A 157 -14.31 0.05 4.03
CA ASP A 157 -14.32 1.40 4.60
C ASP A 157 -15.45 2.25 4.02
N LEU A 158 -15.75 2.11 2.73
CA LEU A 158 -16.81 2.85 2.06
C LEU A 158 -18.23 2.38 2.44
N LEU A 159 -18.46 1.08 2.48
CA LEU A 159 -19.77 0.49 2.75
C LEU A 159 -19.99 0.07 4.22
N GLY A 160 -18.92 -0.20 4.97
CA GLY A 160 -18.97 -0.99 6.20
C GLY A 160 -18.96 -2.50 5.90
N MET A 161 -18.29 -3.29 6.75
CA MET A 161 -18.09 -4.73 6.49
C MET A 161 -19.41 -5.50 6.38
N GLU A 162 -20.33 -5.30 7.31
CA GLU A 162 -21.62 -5.98 7.31
C GLU A 162 -22.42 -5.65 6.05
N ASN A 163 -22.56 -4.36 5.73
CA ASN A 163 -23.26 -3.91 4.54
C ASN A 163 -22.60 -4.45 3.26
N LEU A 164 -21.27 -4.43 3.16
CA LEU A 164 -20.57 -4.97 1.99
C LEU A 164 -20.92 -6.44 1.77
N LEU A 165 -20.85 -7.26 2.83
CA LEU A 165 -21.16 -8.70 2.73
C LEU A 165 -22.62 -8.96 2.36
N LEU A 166 -23.56 -8.21 2.90
CA LEU A 166 -24.98 -8.31 2.55
C LEU A 166 -25.21 -7.85 1.10
N THR A 167 -24.66 -6.70 0.73
CA THR A 167 -24.82 -6.12 -0.61
C THR A 167 -24.20 -7.00 -1.71
N MET A 168 -23.13 -7.75 -1.41
CA MET A 168 -22.57 -8.74 -2.35
C MET A 168 -23.60 -9.81 -2.75
N TYR A 169 -24.54 -10.10 -1.88
CA TYR A 169 -25.61 -11.07 -2.15
C TYR A 169 -26.86 -10.41 -2.73
N ASP A 170 -27.30 -9.30 -2.13
CA ASP A 170 -28.58 -8.67 -2.46
C ASP A 170 -28.50 -7.76 -3.69
N GLU A 171 -27.39 -7.05 -3.86
CA GLU A 171 -27.18 -6.05 -4.92
C GLU A 171 -25.75 -6.17 -5.52
N PRO A 172 -25.38 -7.30 -6.14
CA PRO A 172 -24.01 -7.54 -6.63
C PRO A 172 -23.52 -6.47 -7.62
N GLU A 173 -24.40 -5.92 -8.45
CA GLU A 173 -24.08 -4.85 -9.41
C GLU A 173 -23.57 -3.58 -8.72
N LEU A 174 -24.06 -3.27 -7.51
CA LEU A 174 -23.57 -2.15 -6.72
C LEU A 174 -22.12 -2.39 -6.27
N VAL A 175 -21.83 -3.60 -5.80
CA VAL A 175 -20.46 -3.96 -5.37
C VAL A 175 -19.52 -4.01 -6.56
N GLU A 176 -19.93 -4.52 -7.70
CA GLU A 176 -19.13 -4.50 -8.94
C GLU A 176 -18.78 -3.06 -9.32
N ALA A 177 -19.77 -2.16 -9.37
CA ALA A 177 -19.54 -0.75 -9.67
C ALA A 177 -18.58 -0.08 -8.67
N LEU A 178 -18.73 -0.37 -7.38
CA LEU A 178 -17.84 0.11 -6.32
C LEU A 178 -16.39 -0.32 -6.58
N LEU A 179 -16.19 -1.62 -6.80
CA LEU A 179 -14.86 -2.19 -7.04
C LEU A 179 -14.24 -1.69 -8.35
N GLU A 180 -15.02 -1.50 -9.40
CA GLU A 180 -14.54 -0.91 -10.66
C GLU A 180 -13.96 0.50 -10.45
N HIS A 181 -14.62 1.34 -9.66
CA HIS A 181 -14.13 2.68 -9.35
C HIS A 181 -12.84 2.65 -8.52
N ILE A 182 -12.75 1.79 -7.52
CA ILE A 182 -11.54 1.61 -6.69
C ILE A 182 -10.39 1.11 -7.58
N LEU A 183 -10.60 0.04 -8.35
CA LEU A 183 -9.59 -0.55 -9.22
C LEU A 183 -9.16 0.38 -10.36
N TYR A 184 -10.04 1.26 -10.84
CA TYR A 184 -9.68 2.27 -11.83
C TYR A 184 -8.58 3.20 -11.32
N LEU A 185 -8.69 3.67 -10.07
CA LEU A 185 -7.65 4.49 -9.45
C LEU A 185 -6.35 3.71 -9.33
N GLU A 186 -6.38 2.51 -8.76
CA GLU A 186 -5.21 1.68 -8.54
C GLU A 186 -4.48 1.30 -9.83
N ASN A 187 -5.22 0.87 -10.84
CA ASN A 187 -4.65 0.55 -12.15
C ASN A 187 -4.03 1.77 -12.85
N SER A 188 -4.56 2.96 -12.59
CA SER A 188 -4.05 4.20 -13.17
C SER A 188 -2.75 4.67 -12.49
N THR A 189 -2.51 4.23 -11.26
CA THR A 189 -1.35 4.61 -10.44
C THR A 189 -0.28 3.51 -10.38
N SER A 190 -0.58 2.30 -10.85
CA SER A 190 0.38 1.20 -10.84
C SER A 190 1.46 1.35 -11.91
N VAL A 191 2.69 1.01 -11.54
CA VAL A 191 3.89 1.11 -12.40
C VAL A 191 3.91 0.07 -13.53
N VAL A 192 3.03 -0.90 -13.49
CA VAL A 192 3.01 -2.04 -14.41
C VAL A 192 2.15 -1.71 -15.64
N ARG A 193 2.59 -0.72 -16.42
CA ARG A 193 2.28 -0.72 -17.85
C ARG A 193 3.57 -0.94 -18.62
N LYS A 194 3.59 -2.04 -19.38
CA LYS A 194 4.66 -2.56 -20.23
C LYS A 194 5.44 -1.48 -20.98
#